data_ccba81c75738b9b3d4266948f81a7f40
#
_entry.id   ccba81c75738b9b3d4266948f81a7f40
#
_cell.length_a   1.000
_cell.length_b   1.000
_cell.length_c   1.000
_cell.angle_alpha   90.00
_cell.angle_beta   90.00
_cell.angle_gamma   90.00
#
_symmetry.space_group_name_H-M   'P 1'
#
loop_
_entity.id
_entity.type
_entity.pdbx_description
1 polymer ?
#
loop_
_entity_poly.entity_id
_entity_poly.type
_entity_poly.pdbx_seq_one_letter_code
_entity_poly.pdbx_strand_id
1 'polypeptide(L)' 'QLYMKQVVRHEIIHAFLYESGLWSNSNSSDCWALNEEMVDWFAIQFPKIFDAFKEAECL' A
#
# COMPACT_ATOMS: atom_id res chain seq x y z
N GLN A 1 -4.31 -14.64 11.21
CA GLN A 1 -4.75 -13.42 11.85
C GLN A 1 -4.94 -12.32 10.85
N LEU A 2 -6.18 -11.86 10.72
CA LEU A 2 -6.49 -10.81 9.76
C LEU A 2 -5.74 -9.53 10.07
N TYR A 3 -5.70 -9.15 11.34
CA TYR A 3 -5.02 -7.91 11.72
C TYR A 3 -3.52 -7.98 11.43
N MET A 4 -2.91 -9.11 11.76
CA MET A 4 -1.47 -9.25 11.52
C MET A 4 -1.15 -9.22 10.04
N LYS A 5 -1.98 -9.85 9.22
CA LYS A 5 -1.76 -9.81 7.77
C LYS A 5 -1.90 -8.39 7.23
N GLN A 6 -2.83 -7.63 7.76
CA GLN A 6 -3.00 -6.24 7.35
C GLN A 6 -1.77 -5.42 7.71
N VAL A 7 -1.23 -5.62 8.91
CA VAL A 7 -0.04 -4.90 9.34
C VAL A 7 1.15 -5.23 8.43
N VAL A 8 1.30 -6.51 8.09
CA VAL A 8 2.39 -6.90 7.19
C VAL A 8 2.22 -6.24 5.82
N ARG A 9 0.98 -6.20 5.30
CA ARG A 9 0.74 -5.53 4.02
C ARG A 9 1.09 -4.05 4.11
N HIS A 10 0.75 -3.40 5.21
CA HIS A 10 1.07 -1.99 5.43
C HIS A 10 2.57 -1.75 5.31
N GLU A 11 3.35 -2.59 5.99
CA GLU A 11 4.80 -2.43 5.96
C GLU A 11 5.40 -2.74 4.59
N ILE A 12 4.84 -3.71 3.89
CA ILE A 12 5.30 -4.04 2.55
C ILE A 12 5.03 -2.87 1.60
N ILE A 13 3.89 -2.21 1.73
CA ILE A 13 3.58 -1.05 0.89
C ILE A 13 4.60 0.05 1.12
N HIS A 14 4.97 0.31 2.39
CA HIS A 14 6.02 1.28 2.68
C HIS A 14 7.33 0.91 1.99
N ALA A 15 7.67 -0.38 2.00
CA ALA A 15 8.92 -0.82 1.38
C ALA A 15 8.90 -0.56 -0.13
N PHE A 16 7.77 -0.77 -0.78
CA PHE A 16 7.66 -0.51 -2.21
C PHE A 16 7.69 0.98 -2.52
N LEU A 17 7.07 1.79 -1.68
CA LEU A 17 7.15 3.24 -1.85
C LEU A 17 8.59 3.73 -1.72
N TYR A 18 9.32 3.17 -0.78
CA TYR A 18 10.73 3.51 -0.60
C TYR A 18 11.56 3.03 -1.79
N GLU A 19 11.35 1.79 -2.20
CA GLU A 19 12.12 1.17 -3.27
C GLU A 19 11.90 1.88 -4.60
N SER A 20 10.69 2.38 -4.85
CA SER A 20 10.37 3.06 -6.10
C SER A 20 10.93 4.49 -6.15
N GLY A 21 11.45 4.99 -5.03
CA GLY A 21 12.01 6.34 -4.98
C GLY A 21 11.01 7.40 -4.57
N LEU A 22 9.73 7.09 -4.54
CA LEU A 22 8.71 8.06 -4.17
C LEU A 22 8.90 8.55 -2.75
N TRP A 23 9.24 7.63 -1.87
CA TRP A 23 9.42 7.96 -0.46
C TRP A 23 10.49 9.03 -0.27
N SER A 24 11.65 8.84 -0.91
CA SER A 24 12.76 9.76 -0.73
C SER A 24 12.54 11.10 -1.43
N ASN A 25 11.59 11.18 -2.34
CA ASN A 25 11.27 12.44 -3.01
C ASN A 25 10.16 13.22 -2.33
N SER A 26 9.63 12.68 -1.23
CA SER A 26 8.58 13.36 -0.49
C SER A 26 9.18 14.36 0.49
N ASN A 27 8.58 15.56 0.55
CA ASN A 27 9.10 16.66 1.33
C ASN A 27 8.47 16.81 2.69
N SER A 28 7.34 16.18 2.92
CA SER A 28 6.64 16.33 4.18
C SER A 28 5.77 15.10 4.41
N SER A 29 5.29 14.96 5.65
CA SER A 29 4.44 13.82 5.99
C SER A 29 3.09 13.86 5.28
N ASP A 30 2.74 15.02 4.67
CA ASP A 30 1.51 15.13 3.90
C ASP A 30 1.68 14.66 2.47
N CYS A 31 2.91 14.41 2.03
CA CYS A 31 3.13 13.91 0.68
C CYS A 31 2.59 12.50 0.52
N TRP A 32 2.22 12.18 -0.70
CA TRP A 32 1.53 10.92 -0.98
C TRP A 32 2.28 9.70 -0.46
N ALA A 33 3.58 9.65 -0.70
CA ALA A 33 4.37 8.46 -0.35
C ALA A 33 4.59 8.32 1.17
N LEU A 34 4.31 9.39 1.92
CA LEU A 34 4.45 9.37 3.38
C LEU A 34 3.10 9.42 4.09
N ASN A 35 2.02 9.34 3.34
CA ASN A 35 0.67 9.45 3.90
C ASN A 35 0.23 8.12 4.49
N GLU A 36 0.19 8.06 5.82
CA GLU A 36 -0.16 6.83 6.52
C GLU A 36 -1.60 6.40 6.25
N GLU A 37 -2.50 7.36 6.08
CA GLU A 37 -3.88 7.02 5.79
C GLU A 37 -4.01 6.32 4.45
N MET A 38 -3.28 6.78 3.45
CA MET A 38 -3.28 6.15 2.13
C MET A 38 -2.71 4.74 2.22
N VAL A 39 -1.60 4.57 2.93
CA VAL A 39 -0.97 3.26 3.07
C VAL A 39 -1.90 2.29 3.79
N ASP A 40 -2.56 2.78 4.84
CA ASP A 40 -3.54 1.96 5.56
C ASP A 40 -4.68 1.54 4.66
N TRP A 41 -5.20 2.47 3.86
CA TRP A 41 -6.30 2.18 2.94
C TRP A 41 -5.91 1.05 1.98
N PHE A 42 -4.72 1.15 1.39
CA PHE A 42 -4.23 0.11 0.49
C PHE A 42 -4.07 -1.22 1.21
N ALA A 43 -3.54 -1.20 2.43
CA ALA A 43 -3.33 -2.43 3.19
C ALA A 43 -4.65 -3.13 3.45
N ILE A 44 -5.70 -2.37 3.72
CA ILE A 44 -7.02 -2.92 3.99
C ILE A 44 -7.67 -3.42 2.71
N GLN A 45 -7.61 -2.62 1.65
CA GLN A 45 -8.37 -2.88 0.43
C GLN A 45 -7.67 -3.80 -0.57
N PHE A 46 -6.35 -3.96 -0.45
CA PHE A 46 -5.60 -4.65 -1.48
C PHE A 46 -6.11 -6.05 -1.80
N PRO A 47 -6.46 -6.90 -0.83
CA PRO A 47 -6.98 -8.23 -1.19
C PRO A 47 -8.22 -8.16 -2.08
N LYS A 48 -9.08 -7.18 -1.85
CA LYS A 48 -10.27 -7.00 -2.69
C LYS A 48 -9.88 -6.48 -4.07
N ILE A 49 -8.92 -5.56 -4.11
CA ILE A 49 -8.44 -5.03 -5.39
C ILE A 49 -7.81 -6.14 -6.21
N PHE A 50 -7.01 -6.97 -5.56
CA PHE A 50 -6.33 -8.08 -6.22
C PHE A 50 -7.36 -9.05 -6.83
N ASP A 51 -8.38 -9.40 -6.04
CA ASP A 51 -9.43 -10.29 -6.53
C ASP A 51 -10.17 -9.68 -7.70
N ALA A 52 -10.43 -8.39 -7.65
CA ALA A 52 -11.12 -7.70 -8.75
C ALA A 52 -10.27 -7.72 -10.02
N PHE A 53 -8.96 -7.53 -9.88
CA PHE A 53 -8.06 -7.58 -11.03
C PHE A 53 -8.08 -8.98 -11.67
N LYS A 54 -8.06 -10.01 -10.83
CA LYS A 54 -8.09 -11.37 -11.33
C LYS A 54 -9.40 -11.67 -12.05
N GLU A 55 -10.51 -11.23 -11.47
CA GLU A 55 -11.82 -11.47 -12.06
C GLU A 55 -11.97 -10.73 -13.39
N ALA A 56 -11.39 -9.54 -13.48
CA ALA A 56 -11.42 -8.78 -14.72
C ALA A 56 -10.39 -9.23 -15.73
N GLU A 57 -9.57 -10.22 -15.38
CA GLU A 57 -8.51 -10.77 -16.23
C GLU A 57 -7.55 -9.72 -16.72
N CYS A 58 -7.18 -8.81 -15.82
CA CYS A 58 -6.24 -7.75 -16.15
C CYS A 58 -4.97 -7.82 -15.30
N LEU A 59 -4.70 -8.99 -14.76
CA LEU A 59 -3.53 -9.17 -13.92
C LEU A 59 -2.45 -9.99 -14.63
#